data_73b85cc8bf3de12c02980d4fd7d45aae
#
_entry.id   73b85cc8bf3de12c02980d4fd7d45aae
#
_cell.length_a   1.000
_cell.length_b   1.000
_cell.length_c   1.000
_cell.angle_alpha   90.00
_cell.angle_beta   90.00
_cell.angle_gamma   90.00
#
_symmetry.space_group_name_H-M   'P 1'
#
loop_
_entity.id
_entity.type
_entity.pdbx_description
1 polymer ?
#
loop_
_entity_poly.entity_id
_entity_poly.type
_entity_poly.pdbx_seq_one_letter_code
_entity_poly.pdbx_strand_id
1 'polypeptide(L)'
;RGHSAVSSFLFGSVSNAVLAHTHRPILMLRDKLPEGTSLLRIGIACDGSEYGERAVDFVLKNRALFGSETRYELLNAGRSTHTIGLSSMASMMSSPTAAADMVKLRGQHFDAVMAALMPKFEAEGIKPRPVRLDGNPGEVIADYAENTPLDLLLMGSHGYGNLRSALMGSTAQKIAANSSVPLLIIR
;
A
#
# COMPACT_ATOMS: atom_id res chain seq x y z
N ARG A 1 -30.75 -14.65 -3.36
CA ARG A 1 -30.79 -13.18 -3.59
C ARG A 1 -29.43 -12.67 -3.15
N GLY A 2 -28.53 -12.49 -4.14
CA GLY A 2 -27.19 -11.99 -3.92
C GLY A 2 -27.22 -10.50 -3.61
N HIS A 3 -26.82 -10.14 -2.40
CA HIS A 3 -26.41 -8.79 -2.10
C HIS A 3 -24.93 -8.67 -2.44
N SER A 4 -24.63 -8.34 -3.70
CA SER A 4 -23.37 -7.69 -4.01
C SER A 4 -23.47 -6.27 -3.46
N ALA A 5 -23.09 -6.09 -2.21
CA ALA A 5 -22.80 -4.77 -1.69
C ALA A 5 -21.53 -4.29 -2.41
N VAL A 6 -21.71 -3.68 -3.58
CA VAL A 6 -20.80 -2.69 -4.07
C VAL A 6 -20.95 -1.53 -3.09
N SER A 7 -20.23 -1.60 -1.97
CA SER A 7 -20.02 -0.43 -1.16
C SER A 7 -19.14 0.50 -1.99
N SER A 8 -19.80 1.27 -2.86
CA SER A 8 -19.22 2.46 -3.45
C SER A 8 -18.75 3.29 -2.27
N PHE A 9 -17.46 3.36 -2.08
CA PHE A 9 -16.84 4.15 -1.05
C PHE A 9 -17.16 5.59 -1.37
N LEU A 10 -18.23 6.07 -0.80
CA LEU A 10 -18.69 7.43 -0.95
C LEU A 10 -17.91 8.31 0.02
N PHE A 11 -16.70 8.67 -0.39
CA PHE A 11 -16.25 10.00 -0.01
C PHE A 11 -17.34 10.94 -0.52
N GLY A 12 -17.77 11.91 0.28
CA GLY A 12 -18.76 12.86 -0.20
C GLY A 12 -18.37 13.45 -1.56
N SER A 13 -19.31 14.00 -2.30
CA SER A 13 -19.09 14.54 -3.65
C SER A 13 -17.87 15.48 -3.75
N VAL A 14 -17.66 16.30 -2.71
CA VAL A 14 -16.52 17.22 -2.62
C VAL A 14 -15.19 16.46 -2.51
N SER A 15 -15.12 15.46 -1.64
CA SER A 15 -13.89 14.66 -1.47
C SER A 15 -13.54 13.90 -2.76
N ASN A 16 -14.55 13.36 -3.44
CA ASN A 16 -14.37 12.71 -4.74
C ASN A 16 -13.89 13.70 -5.80
N ALA A 17 -14.41 14.92 -5.83
CA ALA A 17 -13.94 15.96 -6.75
C ALA A 17 -12.48 16.36 -6.46
N VAL A 18 -12.10 16.51 -5.18
CA VAL A 18 -10.71 16.77 -4.81
C VAL A 18 -9.81 15.62 -5.25
N LEU A 19 -10.19 14.38 -4.97
CA LEU A 19 -9.46 13.19 -5.43
C LEU A 19 -9.34 13.11 -6.95
N ALA A 20 -10.33 13.61 -7.70
CA ALA A 20 -10.32 13.58 -9.16
C ALA A 20 -9.35 14.60 -9.77
N HIS A 21 -9.30 15.80 -9.21
CA HIS A 21 -8.72 16.97 -9.88
C HIS A 21 -7.38 17.44 -9.29
N THR A 22 -6.98 16.94 -8.10
CA THR A 22 -5.70 17.33 -7.53
C THR A 22 -4.56 16.43 -8.00
N HIS A 23 -3.41 17.05 -8.25
CA HIS A 23 -2.13 16.38 -8.46
C HIS A 23 -1.21 16.48 -7.22
N ARG A 24 -1.73 17.01 -6.12
CA ARG A 24 -1.01 17.16 -4.87
C ARG A 24 -1.17 15.91 -4.00
N PRO A 25 -0.23 15.64 -3.09
CA PRO A 25 -0.43 14.65 -2.05
C PRO A 25 -1.69 14.93 -1.25
N ILE A 26 -2.44 13.89 -0.89
CA ILE A 26 -3.69 13.99 -0.16
C ILE A 26 -3.56 13.24 1.15
N LEU A 27 -3.69 13.95 2.26
CA LEU A 27 -3.79 13.33 3.57
C LEU A 27 -5.28 13.13 3.92
N MET A 28 -5.64 11.88 4.08
CA MET A 28 -6.96 11.47 4.54
C MET A 28 -6.90 11.18 6.03
N LEU A 29 -7.57 12.01 6.81
CA LEU A 29 -7.70 11.84 8.25
C LEU A 29 -9.01 11.13 8.56
N ARG A 30 -8.94 10.23 9.52
CA ARG A 30 -10.08 9.56 10.14
C ARG A 30 -10.07 9.84 11.64
N ASP A 31 -10.68 8.97 12.41
CA ASP A 31 -10.90 9.19 13.84
C ASP A 31 -9.63 9.19 14.69
N LYS A 32 -8.56 8.55 14.20
CA LYS A 32 -7.26 8.56 14.88
C LYS A 32 -6.39 9.67 14.30
N LEU A 33 -6.04 10.62 15.15
CA LEU A 33 -4.92 11.52 14.89
C LEU A 33 -3.71 11.00 15.68
N PRO A 34 -2.49 11.09 15.12
CA PRO A 34 -1.30 10.75 15.89
C PRO A 34 -1.28 11.59 17.18
N GLU A 35 -1.28 10.93 18.31
CA GLU A 35 -1.02 11.62 19.57
C GLU A 35 0.40 12.16 19.47
N GLY A 36 0.61 13.44 19.79
CA GLY A 36 1.86 14.19 19.56
C GLY A 36 3.11 13.57 20.18
N THR A 37 3.45 12.39 19.71
CA THR A 37 4.66 11.66 20.06
C THR A 37 5.78 12.09 19.11
N SER A 38 6.97 12.27 19.64
CA SER A 38 8.16 12.57 18.84
C SER A 38 8.59 11.41 17.92
N LEU A 39 8.03 10.22 18.10
CA LEU A 39 8.38 8.99 17.39
C LEU A 39 7.22 8.50 16.54
N LEU A 40 7.21 8.88 15.27
CA LEU A 40 6.22 8.38 14.32
C LEU A 40 6.61 7.00 13.78
N ARG A 41 5.59 6.16 13.56
CA ARG A 41 5.71 4.89 12.83
C ARG A 41 4.92 4.99 11.54
N ILE A 42 5.63 4.99 10.43
CA ILE A 42 5.05 5.19 9.10
C ILE A 42 5.16 3.89 8.31
N GLY A 43 4.01 3.34 7.91
CA GLY A 43 3.94 2.27 6.92
C GLY A 43 3.94 2.85 5.52
N ILE A 44 4.76 2.32 4.61
CA ILE A 44 4.80 2.71 3.21
C ILE A 44 4.44 1.50 2.37
N ALA A 45 3.26 1.53 1.75
CA ALA A 45 2.83 0.46 0.85
C ALA A 45 3.56 0.57 -0.50
N CYS A 46 4.33 -0.47 -0.83
CA CYS A 46 5.16 -0.53 -2.02
C CYS A 46 4.97 -1.86 -2.75
N ASP A 47 4.51 -1.81 -3.99
CA ASP A 47 4.30 -2.97 -4.84
C ASP A 47 5.39 -3.13 -5.91
N GLY A 48 6.33 -2.19 -5.98
CA GLY A 48 7.37 -2.10 -7.01
C GLY A 48 6.93 -1.30 -8.24
N SER A 49 5.73 -0.70 -8.23
CA SER A 49 5.30 0.23 -9.27
C SER A 49 5.96 1.59 -9.11
N GLU A 50 5.96 2.38 -10.19
CA GLU A 50 6.42 3.77 -10.17
C GLU A 50 5.71 4.61 -9.10
N TYR A 51 4.44 4.36 -8.85
CA TYR A 51 3.67 5.06 -7.83
C TYR A 51 4.12 4.70 -6.40
N GLY A 52 4.48 3.43 -6.17
CA GLY A 52 5.08 3.00 -4.91
C GLY A 52 6.46 3.63 -4.69
N GLU A 53 7.27 3.72 -5.75
CA GLU A 53 8.57 4.41 -5.67
C GLU A 53 8.43 5.90 -5.40
N ARG A 54 7.48 6.60 -6.04
CA ARG A 54 7.18 8.01 -5.77
C ARG A 54 6.78 8.24 -4.30
N ALA A 55 6.06 7.29 -3.70
CA ALA A 55 5.72 7.37 -2.28
C ALA A 55 6.97 7.32 -1.39
N VAL A 56 7.92 6.45 -1.69
CA VAL A 56 9.21 6.38 -1.00
C VAL A 56 10.01 7.66 -1.21
N ASP A 57 10.15 8.13 -2.45
CA ASP A 57 10.89 9.35 -2.77
C ASP A 57 10.28 10.59 -2.09
N PHE A 58 8.94 10.63 -1.98
CA PHE A 58 8.26 11.69 -1.24
C PHE A 58 8.66 11.71 0.24
N VAL A 59 8.66 10.56 0.88
CA VAL A 59 9.05 10.44 2.30
C VAL A 59 10.49 10.91 2.50
N LEU A 60 11.42 10.41 1.70
CA LEU A 60 12.83 10.74 1.81
C LEU A 60 13.09 12.22 1.57
N LYS A 61 12.46 12.81 0.57
CA LYS A 61 12.57 14.24 0.24
C LYS A 61 11.97 15.14 1.33
N ASN A 62 10.95 14.67 2.03
CA ASN A 62 10.18 15.48 2.98
C ASN A 62 10.36 15.01 4.44
N ARG A 63 11.50 14.42 4.78
CA ARG A 63 11.79 13.85 6.10
C ARG A 63 11.51 14.81 7.27
N ALA A 64 11.76 16.09 7.05
CA ALA A 64 11.53 17.12 8.07
C ALA A 64 10.05 17.19 8.52
N LEU A 65 9.10 16.77 7.68
CA LEU A 65 7.69 16.73 8.04
C LEU A 65 7.36 15.64 9.07
N PHE A 66 8.18 14.58 9.13
CA PHE A 66 7.91 13.39 9.93
C PHE A 66 8.74 13.31 11.21
N GLY A 67 9.77 14.13 11.34
CA GLY A 67 10.68 14.12 12.48
C GLY A 67 11.87 13.16 12.34
N SER A 68 12.92 13.41 13.11
CA SER A 68 14.20 12.68 13.02
C SER A 68 14.12 11.25 13.53
N GLU A 69 13.22 10.98 14.47
CA GLU A 69 13.09 9.68 15.14
C GLU A 69 12.07 8.74 14.48
N THR A 70 11.57 9.12 13.30
CA THR A 70 10.54 8.36 12.59
C THR A 70 11.03 6.96 12.20
N ARG A 71 10.21 5.94 12.46
CA ARG A 71 10.43 4.56 12.02
C ARG A 71 9.62 4.28 10.78
N TYR A 72 10.27 3.71 9.79
CA TYR A 72 9.65 3.36 8.51
C TYR A 72 9.51 1.86 8.35
N GLU A 73 8.36 1.45 7.84
CA GLU A 73 8.05 0.06 7.50
C GLU A 73 7.67 -0.01 6.02
N LEU A 74 8.38 -0.82 5.24
CA LEU A 74 8.08 -1.04 3.82
C LEU A 74 7.14 -2.23 3.69
N LEU A 75 5.87 -1.95 3.43
CA LEU A 75 4.81 -2.95 3.35
C LEU A 75 4.66 -3.43 1.91
N ASN A 76 5.04 -4.65 1.63
CA ASN A 76 4.79 -5.29 0.34
C ASN A 76 3.77 -6.41 0.52
N ALA A 77 2.59 -6.25 -0.06
CA ALA A 77 1.58 -7.29 -0.08
C ALA A 77 1.78 -8.20 -1.28
N GLY A 78 1.82 -9.51 -1.02
CA GLY A 78 1.92 -10.51 -2.07
C GLY A 78 0.74 -10.40 -3.03
N ARG A 79 0.99 -10.46 -4.35
CA ARG A 79 -0.07 -10.45 -5.34
C ARG A 79 -1.01 -11.62 -5.10
N SER A 80 -2.25 -11.33 -4.83
CA SER A 80 -3.32 -12.30 -4.91
C SER A 80 -3.36 -12.87 -6.35
N THR A 81 -3.66 -14.14 -6.46
CA THR A 81 -3.81 -14.89 -7.70
C THR A 81 -4.81 -14.30 -8.72
N HIS A 82 -5.48 -13.19 -8.37
CA HIS A 82 -6.46 -12.52 -9.23
C HIS A 82 -5.92 -11.91 -10.54
N THR A 83 -4.59 -11.85 -10.71
CA THR A 83 -3.97 -11.44 -11.99
C THR A 83 -3.60 -12.62 -12.89
N ILE A 84 -3.74 -13.84 -12.39
CA ILE A 84 -3.53 -15.04 -13.20
C ILE A 84 -4.91 -15.40 -13.75
N GLY A 85 -5.05 -15.45 -15.07
CA GLY A 85 -6.34 -15.77 -15.71
C GLY A 85 -6.91 -17.08 -15.16
N LEU A 86 -8.24 -17.19 -15.12
CA LEU A 86 -8.97 -18.34 -14.55
C LEU A 86 -8.46 -19.71 -15.08
N SER A 87 -8.04 -19.76 -16.34
CA SER A 87 -7.48 -20.95 -16.97
C SER A 87 -6.12 -21.38 -16.39
N SER A 88 -5.27 -20.41 -16.06
CA SER A 88 -3.98 -20.67 -15.42
C SER A 88 -4.15 -21.08 -13.96
N MET A 89 -5.17 -20.54 -13.28
CA MET A 89 -5.51 -20.88 -11.92
C MET A 89 -6.01 -22.32 -11.77
N ALA A 90 -6.87 -22.77 -12.69
CA ALA A 90 -7.36 -24.15 -12.71
C ALA A 90 -6.22 -25.16 -12.97
N SER A 91 -5.28 -24.82 -13.87
CA SER A 91 -4.09 -25.63 -14.14
C SER A 91 -3.11 -25.67 -12.97
N MET A 92 -2.99 -24.59 -12.20
CA MET A 92 -2.14 -24.51 -11.01
C MET A 92 -2.71 -25.25 -9.81
N MET A 93 -4.03 -25.27 -9.64
CA MET A 93 -4.68 -25.99 -8.53
C MET A 93 -4.58 -27.52 -8.66
N SER A 94 -4.28 -28.04 -9.83
CA SER A 94 -4.13 -29.47 -10.08
C SER A 94 -2.71 -30.02 -9.86
N SER A 95 -1.74 -29.17 -9.52
CA SER A 95 -0.34 -29.57 -9.31
C SER A 95 0.15 -29.21 -7.91
N PRO A 96 0.68 -30.18 -7.13
CA PRO A 96 1.31 -29.88 -5.82
C PRO A 96 2.49 -28.93 -5.90
N THR A 97 3.17 -28.86 -7.03
CA THR A 97 4.31 -27.98 -7.27
C THR A 97 3.89 -26.52 -7.48
N ALA A 98 2.70 -26.29 -8.03
CA ALA A 98 2.23 -24.94 -8.35
C ALA A 98 2.11 -24.03 -7.11
N ALA A 99 1.69 -24.58 -5.96
CA ALA A 99 1.62 -23.82 -4.72
C ALA A 99 3.03 -23.39 -4.24
N ALA A 100 4.00 -24.31 -4.33
CA ALA A 100 5.39 -24.03 -3.97
C ALA A 100 6.02 -22.99 -4.91
N ASP A 101 5.76 -23.10 -6.22
CA ASP A 101 6.23 -22.15 -7.22
C ASP A 101 5.64 -20.73 -6.98
N MET A 102 4.37 -20.67 -6.59
CA MET A 102 3.72 -19.40 -6.22
C MET A 102 4.37 -18.75 -5.00
N VAL A 103 4.67 -19.51 -3.95
CA VAL A 103 5.37 -19.02 -2.77
C VAL A 103 6.76 -18.50 -3.13
N LYS A 104 7.47 -19.23 -3.99
CA LYS A 104 8.79 -18.83 -4.49
C LYS A 104 8.74 -17.53 -5.30
N LEU A 105 7.79 -17.42 -6.24
CA LEU A 105 7.61 -16.21 -7.05
C LEU A 105 7.26 -14.99 -6.19
N ARG A 106 6.42 -15.17 -5.16
CA ARG A 106 6.11 -14.09 -4.20
C ARG A 106 7.35 -13.66 -3.43
N GLY A 107 8.18 -14.62 -2.98
CA GLY A 107 9.47 -14.32 -2.34
C GLY A 107 10.37 -13.50 -3.25
N GLN A 108 10.56 -13.94 -4.48
CA GLN A 108 11.38 -13.24 -5.47
C GLN A 108 10.88 -11.83 -5.79
N HIS A 109 9.56 -11.65 -5.88
CA HIS A 109 8.99 -10.32 -6.09
C HIS A 109 9.25 -9.40 -4.89
N PHE A 110 9.03 -9.89 -3.67
CA PHE A 110 9.33 -9.15 -2.44
C PHE A 110 10.81 -8.74 -2.40
N ASP A 111 11.71 -9.68 -2.64
CA ASP A 111 13.16 -9.44 -2.62
C ASP A 111 13.56 -8.40 -3.68
N ALA A 112 12.98 -8.46 -4.88
CA ALA A 112 13.24 -7.49 -5.94
C ALA A 112 12.76 -6.07 -5.57
N VAL A 113 11.58 -5.95 -4.97
CA VAL A 113 11.06 -4.66 -4.51
C VAL A 113 11.94 -4.09 -3.40
N MET A 114 12.32 -4.91 -2.43
CA MET A 114 13.19 -4.45 -1.33
C MET A 114 14.60 -4.10 -1.83
N ALA A 115 15.16 -4.88 -2.75
CA ALA A 115 16.46 -4.57 -3.35
C ALA A 115 16.49 -3.23 -4.09
N ALA A 116 15.36 -2.79 -4.66
CA ALA A 116 15.24 -1.50 -5.30
C ALA A 116 15.08 -0.33 -4.31
N LEU A 117 14.39 -0.55 -3.19
CA LEU A 117 14.01 0.51 -2.27
C LEU A 117 14.95 0.70 -1.08
N MET A 118 15.51 -0.39 -0.53
CA MET A 118 16.38 -0.32 0.65
C MET A 118 17.58 0.61 0.46
N PRO A 119 18.30 0.59 -0.69
CA PRO A 119 19.43 1.49 -0.91
C PRO A 119 19.08 2.97 -0.85
N LYS A 120 17.85 3.34 -1.24
CA LYS A 120 17.38 4.73 -1.16
C LYS A 120 17.33 5.22 0.29
N PHE A 121 16.90 4.37 1.21
CA PHE A 121 16.87 4.69 2.64
C PHE A 121 18.26 4.64 3.27
N GLU A 122 19.08 3.68 2.88
CA GLU A 122 20.47 3.54 3.37
C GLU A 122 21.32 4.76 3.02
N ALA A 123 21.12 5.34 1.82
CA ALA A 123 21.80 6.56 1.40
C ALA A 123 21.47 7.76 2.31
N GLU A 124 20.30 7.72 2.99
CA GLU A 124 19.85 8.72 3.95
C GLU A 124 20.13 8.33 5.41
N GLY A 125 20.88 7.25 5.63
CA GLY A 125 21.19 6.73 6.97
C GLY A 125 20.01 6.10 7.71
N ILE A 126 18.95 5.72 6.99
CA ILE A 126 17.72 5.15 7.55
C ILE A 126 17.71 3.64 7.32
N LYS A 127 17.24 2.88 8.32
CA LYS A 127 17.02 1.43 8.22
C LYS A 127 15.52 1.14 8.34
N PRO A 128 14.77 1.10 7.23
CA PRO A 128 13.37 0.74 7.28
C PRO A 128 13.22 -0.75 7.56
N ARG A 129 12.10 -1.14 8.17
CA ARG A 129 11.75 -2.54 8.38
C ARG A 129 10.98 -3.06 7.16
N PRO A 130 11.49 -4.06 6.43
CA PRO A 130 10.72 -4.70 5.38
C PRO A 130 9.65 -5.61 5.99
N VAL A 131 8.43 -5.52 5.48
CA VAL A 131 7.28 -6.30 5.93
C VAL A 131 6.62 -6.95 4.72
N ARG A 132 6.59 -8.27 4.71
CA ARG A 132 5.89 -9.06 3.70
C ARG A 132 4.51 -9.43 4.22
N LEU A 133 3.49 -9.12 3.44
CA LEU A 133 2.10 -9.46 3.72
C LEU A 133 1.58 -10.41 2.64
N ASP A 134 0.92 -11.48 3.02
CA ASP A 134 0.38 -12.47 2.09
C ASP A 134 -1.14 -12.34 2.01
N GLY A 135 -1.66 -12.05 0.83
CA GLY A 135 -3.10 -11.92 0.59
C GLY A 135 -3.49 -10.81 -0.38
N ASN A 136 -4.76 -10.41 -0.33
CA ASN A 136 -5.26 -9.28 -1.09
C ASN A 136 -4.65 -7.97 -0.56
N PRO A 137 -3.91 -7.20 -1.36
CA PRO A 137 -3.17 -6.05 -0.86
C PRO A 137 -4.00 -5.07 -0.04
N GLY A 138 -5.20 -4.74 -0.52
CA GLY A 138 -6.05 -3.76 0.17
C GLY A 138 -6.58 -4.26 1.53
N GLU A 139 -6.75 -5.56 1.68
CA GLU A 139 -7.20 -6.19 2.92
C GLU A 139 -6.05 -6.35 3.91
N VAL A 140 -4.98 -7.04 3.49
CA VAL A 140 -3.88 -7.36 4.41
C VAL A 140 -3.08 -6.12 4.85
N ILE A 141 -3.01 -5.07 4.04
CA ILE A 141 -2.39 -3.81 4.45
C ILE A 141 -3.30 -3.05 5.44
N ALA A 142 -4.63 -3.04 5.21
CA ALA A 142 -5.56 -2.43 6.15
C ALA A 142 -5.55 -3.16 7.49
N ASP A 143 -5.62 -4.50 7.47
CA ASP A 143 -5.54 -5.33 8.69
C ASP A 143 -4.22 -5.11 9.43
N TYR A 144 -3.12 -5.02 8.70
CA TYR A 144 -1.82 -4.73 9.28
C TYR A 144 -1.80 -3.36 9.97
N ALA A 145 -2.32 -2.33 9.31
CA ALA A 145 -2.38 -0.98 9.84
C ALA A 145 -3.25 -0.88 11.10
N GLU A 146 -4.37 -1.62 11.16
CA GLU A 146 -5.24 -1.64 12.34
C GLU A 146 -4.63 -2.40 13.53
N ASN A 147 -3.86 -3.46 13.27
CA ASN A 147 -3.30 -4.33 14.29
C ASN A 147 -1.85 -3.96 14.69
N THR A 148 -1.28 -2.94 14.06
CA THR A 148 0.07 -2.44 14.34
C THR A 148 -0.04 -0.97 14.73
N PRO A 149 0.76 -0.46 15.68
CA PRO A 149 0.72 0.94 16.08
C PRO A 149 1.36 1.85 15.02
N LEU A 150 0.75 1.90 13.83
CA LEU A 150 1.10 2.87 12.81
C LEU A 150 0.40 4.19 13.06
N ASP A 151 1.13 5.28 12.92
CA ASP A 151 0.62 6.65 13.01
C ASP A 151 0.17 7.18 11.65
N LEU A 152 0.77 6.64 10.57
CA LEU A 152 0.49 7.05 9.21
C LEU A 152 0.75 5.88 8.25
N LEU A 153 -0.16 5.68 7.33
CA LEU A 153 0.06 4.83 6.17
C LEU A 153 0.25 5.70 4.92
N LEU A 154 1.25 5.40 4.12
CA LEU A 154 1.63 6.15 2.94
C LEU A 154 1.66 5.23 1.73
N MET A 155 1.12 5.69 0.60
CA MET A 155 1.10 4.89 -0.63
C MET A 155 0.97 5.74 -1.88
N GLY A 156 1.29 5.17 -3.01
CA GLY A 156 0.96 5.75 -4.31
C GLY A 156 -0.54 5.72 -4.60
N SER A 157 -1.01 6.66 -5.39
CA SER A 157 -2.43 6.73 -5.78
C SER A 157 -2.89 5.54 -6.63
N HIS A 158 -1.97 4.89 -7.33
CA HIS A 158 -2.18 3.71 -8.16
C HIS A 158 -1.09 2.67 -7.92
N GLY A 159 -1.24 1.51 -8.49
CA GLY A 159 -0.23 0.45 -8.55
C GLY A 159 -0.06 -0.03 -9.99
N TYR A 160 0.30 -1.28 -10.18
CA TYR A 160 0.48 -1.90 -11.51
C TYR A 160 -0.77 -1.95 -12.39
N GLY A 161 -1.95 -1.67 -11.86
CA GLY A 161 -3.19 -1.67 -12.64
C GLY A 161 -3.24 -0.50 -13.63
N ASN A 162 -3.58 -0.79 -14.91
CA ASN A 162 -3.65 0.21 -16.00
C ASN A 162 -4.85 1.18 -15.93
N LEU A 163 -5.57 1.24 -14.83
CA LEU A 163 -6.73 2.11 -14.68
C LEU A 163 -6.34 3.56 -14.36
N ARG A 164 -5.65 4.22 -15.31
CA ARG A 164 -5.31 5.65 -15.21
C ARG A 164 -6.54 6.56 -15.13
N SER A 165 -7.71 6.05 -15.49
CA SER A 165 -8.99 6.77 -15.41
C SER A 165 -9.66 6.70 -14.04
N ALA A 166 -9.19 5.83 -13.14
CA ALA A 166 -9.74 5.74 -11.79
C ALA A 166 -9.22 6.90 -10.93
N LEU A 167 -10.07 7.43 -10.07
CA LEU A 167 -9.72 8.50 -9.12
C LEU A 167 -8.63 8.05 -8.16
N MET A 168 -8.63 6.77 -7.81
CA MET A 168 -7.74 6.12 -6.86
C MET A 168 -7.71 4.62 -7.15
N GLY A 169 -6.56 3.97 -6.99
CA GLY A 169 -6.42 2.53 -7.18
C GLY A 169 -7.26 1.71 -6.20
N SER A 170 -7.66 0.51 -6.60
CA SER A 170 -8.51 -0.38 -5.81
C SER A 170 -7.93 -0.71 -4.43
N THR A 171 -6.61 -0.85 -4.32
CA THR A 171 -5.90 -1.06 -3.05
C THR A 171 -6.09 0.13 -2.12
N ALA A 172 -5.86 1.34 -2.61
CA ALA A 172 -6.02 2.56 -1.83
C ALA A 172 -7.48 2.76 -1.39
N GLN A 173 -8.45 2.46 -2.25
CA GLN A 173 -9.87 2.49 -1.91
C GLN A 173 -10.20 1.51 -0.78
N LYS A 174 -9.72 0.26 -0.85
CA LYS A 174 -9.96 -0.74 0.18
C LYS A 174 -9.34 -0.35 1.52
N ILE A 175 -8.10 0.14 1.51
CA ILE A 175 -7.42 0.61 2.72
C ILE A 175 -8.19 1.77 3.33
N ALA A 176 -8.53 2.76 2.53
CA ALA A 176 -9.32 3.90 2.98
C ALA A 176 -10.70 3.49 3.53
N ALA A 177 -11.23 2.34 3.10
CA ALA A 177 -12.47 1.77 3.59
C ALA A 177 -12.35 1.11 4.96
N ASN A 178 -11.28 0.38 5.17
CA ASN A 178 -11.15 -0.61 6.21
C ASN A 178 -10.10 -0.26 7.28
N SER A 179 -9.41 0.88 7.14
CA SER A 179 -8.44 1.35 8.12
C SER A 179 -8.83 2.71 8.71
N SER A 180 -8.65 2.86 10.01
CA SER A 180 -8.79 4.11 10.75
C SER A 180 -7.50 4.94 10.78
N VAL A 181 -6.37 4.33 10.39
CA VAL A 181 -5.06 4.99 10.36
C VAL A 181 -5.06 6.10 9.29
N PRO A 182 -4.52 7.29 9.58
CA PRO A 182 -4.34 8.34 8.59
C PRO A 182 -3.64 7.83 7.34
N LEU A 183 -4.17 8.18 6.16
CA LEU A 183 -3.67 7.70 4.87
C LEU A 183 -3.17 8.86 4.02
N LEU A 184 -1.87 8.86 3.68
CA LEU A 184 -1.27 9.84 2.78
C LEU A 184 -1.08 9.22 1.39
N ILE A 185 -1.76 9.78 0.42
CA ILE A 185 -1.75 9.32 -0.98
C ILE A 185 -0.86 10.24 -1.80
N ILE A 186 0.13 9.65 -2.47
CA ILE A 186 1.06 10.33 -3.37
C ILE A 186 0.64 10.12 -4.82
N ARG A 187 0.63 11.19 -5.59
CA ARG A 187 0.19 11.23 -6.98
C ARG A 187 1.34 11.24 -7.97
#